data_9fbcb233b2a63586fb667f35c594f226
#
_entry.id   9fbcb233b2a63586fb667f35c594f226
#
_cell.length_a   1.000
_cell.length_b   1.000
_cell.length_c   1.000
_cell.angle_alpha   90.00
_cell.angle_beta   90.00
_cell.angle_gamma   90.00
#
_symmetry.space_group_name_H-M   'P 1'
#
loop_
_entity.id
_entity.type
_entity.pdbx_description
1 polymer ?
#
loop_
_entity_poly.entity_id
_entity_poly.type
_entity_poly.pdbx_seq_one_letter_code
_entity_poly.pdbx_strand_id
1 'polypeptide(L)'
;SINSVGGVILPNLLKALGVEYKFINGEANGEFAHNPEPIEKNLGGIMGELANGGYDLGIVVDPDVDRLAFICEDGKMFGEEYTLVSVADYVLSNTPGNTVSNLSSTRALRDVTVNHGGVYTPAAVGEVNVTTKMKDVHAVIGGEGNGGVIYPESHYGRDALVGIALFLSNLAHKGCSISELRATYPEYCIAKNRIDLTPSTDVDAILVKVKEMYGKEKDVTVTDIDGVKLDFPNKWVHLRKSNTEPI
;
A
#
# COMPACT_ATOMS: atom_id res chain seq x y z
N SER A 1 -0.85 10.51 -13.54
CA SER A 1 0.58 10.60 -13.85
C SER A 1 1.16 11.90 -13.30
N ILE A 2 2.46 11.95 -13.15
CA ILE A 2 3.19 13.10 -12.59
C ILE A 2 4.22 13.64 -13.60
N ASN A 3 3.84 13.76 -14.87
CA ASN A 3 4.73 14.13 -15.96
C ASN A 3 5.94 13.19 -16.11
N SER A 4 5.70 11.90 -15.94
CA SER A 4 6.70 10.85 -16.00
C SER A 4 6.25 9.67 -16.87
N VAL A 5 6.91 8.53 -16.75
CA VAL A 5 6.69 7.34 -17.60
C VAL A 5 5.24 6.82 -17.58
N GLY A 6 4.49 7.08 -16.52
CA GLY A 6 3.06 6.80 -16.46
C GLY A 6 2.25 7.42 -17.59
N GLY A 7 2.62 8.63 -18.08
CA GLY A 7 1.98 9.27 -19.23
C GLY A 7 2.17 8.52 -20.55
N VAL A 8 3.23 7.69 -20.64
CA VAL A 8 3.55 6.90 -21.84
C VAL A 8 2.90 5.51 -21.79
N ILE A 9 2.92 4.86 -20.63
CA ILE A 9 2.55 3.45 -20.52
C ILE A 9 1.08 3.22 -20.19
N LEU A 10 0.48 4.07 -19.32
CA LEU A 10 -0.92 3.91 -18.89
C LEU A 10 -1.94 4.00 -20.03
N PRO A 11 -1.79 4.85 -21.08
CA PRO A 11 -2.74 4.89 -22.18
C PRO A 11 -2.98 3.52 -22.83
N ASN A 12 -1.93 2.74 -23.02
CA ASN A 12 -2.02 1.41 -23.62
C ASN A 12 -2.77 0.42 -22.73
N LEU A 13 -2.48 0.43 -21.42
CA LEU A 13 -3.18 -0.40 -20.44
C LEU A 13 -4.67 -0.04 -20.38
N LEU A 14 -4.99 1.24 -20.17
CA LEU A 14 -6.37 1.69 -20.00
C LEU A 14 -7.21 1.43 -21.27
N LYS A 15 -6.63 1.64 -22.45
CA LYS A 15 -7.27 1.28 -23.71
C LYS A 15 -7.52 -0.22 -23.84
N ALA A 16 -6.56 -1.05 -23.45
CA ALA A 16 -6.72 -2.52 -23.48
C ALA A 16 -7.81 -3.01 -22.52
N LEU A 17 -7.98 -2.31 -21.39
CA LEU A 17 -9.03 -2.59 -20.41
C LEU A 17 -10.39 -1.97 -20.79
N GLY A 18 -10.49 -1.22 -21.90
CA GLY A 18 -11.74 -0.56 -22.33
C GLY A 18 -12.14 0.61 -21.44
N VAL A 19 -11.21 1.24 -20.76
CA VAL A 19 -11.45 2.37 -19.85
C VAL A 19 -11.36 3.70 -20.61
N GLU A 20 -12.39 4.53 -20.49
CA GLU A 20 -12.32 5.94 -20.91
C GLU A 20 -11.57 6.75 -19.86
N TYR A 21 -10.64 7.60 -20.28
CA TYR A 21 -9.79 8.32 -19.34
C TYR A 21 -9.46 9.75 -19.76
N LYS A 22 -9.20 10.58 -18.77
CA LYS A 22 -8.58 11.89 -18.90
C LYS A 22 -7.23 11.90 -18.17
N PHE A 23 -6.18 12.37 -18.82
CA PHE A 23 -4.88 12.54 -18.18
C PHE A 23 -4.74 13.90 -17.51
N ILE A 24 -4.21 13.89 -16.28
CA ILE A 24 -3.67 15.05 -15.59
C ILE A 24 -2.16 14.82 -15.47
N ASN A 25 -1.34 15.80 -15.81
CA ASN A 25 0.12 15.73 -15.79
C ASN A 25 0.65 14.52 -16.61
N GLY A 26 0.20 14.39 -17.86
CA GLY A 26 0.51 13.25 -18.72
C GLY A 26 1.73 13.42 -19.63
N GLU A 27 2.39 14.57 -19.62
CA GLU A 27 3.58 14.82 -20.43
C GLU A 27 4.82 14.19 -19.77
N ALA A 28 5.48 13.25 -20.46
CA ALA A 28 6.67 12.58 -19.92
C ALA A 28 7.93 13.46 -20.06
N ASN A 29 7.92 14.66 -19.51
CA ASN A 29 9.01 15.62 -19.57
C ASN A 29 9.90 15.64 -18.32
N GLY A 30 9.50 14.92 -17.25
CA GLY A 30 10.24 14.86 -15.99
C GLY A 30 10.06 16.09 -15.08
N GLU A 31 9.26 17.07 -15.50
CA GLU A 31 8.94 18.24 -14.69
C GLU A 31 7.73 17.95 -13.81
N PHE A 32 7.96 17.49 -12.59
CA PHE A 32 6.91 17.08 -11.67
C PHE A 32 6.08 18.29 -11.22
N ALA A 33 4.78 18.25 -11.45
CA ALA A 33 3.84 19.34 -11.13
C ALA A 33 3.69 19.57 -9.61
N HIS A 34 3.98 18.56 -8.80
CA HIS A 34 3.96 18.59 -7.33
C HIS A 34 4.90 17.49 -6.80
N ASN A 35 5.03 17.35 -5.48
CA ASN A 35 5.76 16.24 -4.89
C ASN A 35 5.20 14.91 -5.42
N PRO A 36 6.02 14.03 -6.02
CA PRO A 36 5.55 12.85 -6.74
C PRO A 36 5.00 11.73 -5.87
N GLU A 37 5.18 11.80 -4.55
CA GLU A 37 4.66 10.78 -3.64
C GLU A 37 3.12 10.76 -3.64
N PRO A 38 2.46 9.60 -3.92
CA PRO A 38 1.01 9.51 -4.10
C PRO A 38 0.26 9.46 -2.77
N ILE A 39 0.38 10.51 -1.97
CA ILE A 39 -0.30 10.68 -0.69
C ILE A 39 -1.23 11.90 -0.71
N GLU A 40 -2.23 11.89 0.15
CA GLU A 40 -3.33 12.86 0.17
C GLU A 40 -2.87 14.32 0.06
N LYS A 41 -1.87 14.72 0.85
CA LYS A 41 -1.38 16.11 0.88
C LYS A 41 -0.87 16.63 -0.48
N ASN A 42 -0.51 15.72 -1.40
CA ASN A 42 0.03 16.06 -2.71
C ASN A 42 -1.02 15.96 -3.83
N LEU A 43 -2.23 15.44 -3.55
CA LEU A 43 -3.22 15.03 -4.55
C LEU A 43 -4.46 15.93 -4.61
N GLY A 44 -4.44 17.11 -3.96
CA GLY A 44 -5.58 18.02 -3.90
C GLY A 44 -6.16 18.40 -5.27
N GLY A 45 -5.34 18.49 -6.31
CA GLY A 45 -5.81 18.81 -7.67
C GLY A 45 -6.73 17.74 -8.26
N ILE A 46 -6.30 16.46 -8.25
CA ILE A 46 -7.10 15.35 -8.77
C ILE A 46 -8.29 15.04 -7.86
N MET A 47 -8.16 15.18 -6.55
CA MET A 47 -9.26 15.02 -5.59
C MET A 47 -10.37 16.04 -5.86
N GLY A 48 -10.00 17.31 -6.12
CA GLY A 48 -10.95 18.35 -6.51
C GLY A 48 -11.62 18.09 -7.85
N GLU A 49 -10.89 17.56 -8.83
CA GLU A 49 -11.45 17.20 -10.14
C GLU A 49 -12.52 16.11 -10.00
N LEU A 50 -12.26 15.07 -9.22
CA LEU A 50 -13.25 14.01 -8.94
C LEU A 50 -14.46 14.51 -8.16
N ALA A 51 -14.25 15.32 -7.13
CA ALA A 51 -15.33 15.91 -6.34
C ALA A 51 -16.30 16.76 -7.17
N ASN A 52 -15.86 17.32 -8.31
CA ASN A 52 -16.73 18.02 -9.26
C ASN A 52 -17.61 17.08 -10.09
N GLY A 53 -17.38 15.76 -10.02
CA GLY A 53 -18.16 14.72 -10.69
C GLY A 53 -17.74 14.42 -12.12
N GLY A 54 -18.32 13.36 -12.68
CA GLY A 54 -18.09 12.93 -14.07
C GLY A 54 -17.02 11.85 -14.25
N TYR A 55 -16.46 11.32 -13.14
CA TYR A 55 -15.50 10.22 -13.16
C TYR A 55 -15.88 9.17 -12.12
N ASP A 56 -15.67 7.90 -12.45
CA ASP A 56 -15.92 6.79 -11.53
C ASP A 56 -14.80 6.63 -10.51
N LEU A 57 -13.56 6.97 -10.88
CA LEU A 57 -12.40 6.92 -9.98
C LEU A 57 -11.20 7.71 -10.52
N GLY A 58 -10.26 8.01 -9.65
CA GLY A 58 -8.94 8.55 -9.98
C GLY A 58 -7.84 7.51 -9.79
N ILE A 59 -6.93 7.43 -10.77
CA ILE A 59 -5.74 6.57 -10.71
C ILE A 59 -4.50 7.45 -10.60
N VAL A 60 -3.69 7.23 -9.58
CA VAL A 60 -2.46 7.98 -9.35
C VAL A 60 -1.28 7.02 -9.26
N VAL A 61 -0.26 7.28 -10.07
CA VAL A 61 1.01 6.56 -10.03
C VAL A 61 2.16 7.51 -9.78
N ASP A 62 3.20 7.03 -9.16
CA ASP A 62 4.46 7.74 -8.96
C ASP A 62 5.35 7.74 -10.23
N PRO A 63 6.55 8.36 -10.21
CA PRO A 63 7.33 8.55 -11.44
C PRO A 63 7.76 7.29 -12.17
N ASP A 64 8.11 6.23 -11.46
CA ASP A 64 8.57 4.95 -12.01
C ASP A 64 7.49 3.87 -12.06
N VAL A 65 6.24 4.25 -11.69
CA VAL A 65 5.03 3.42 -11.81
C VAL A 65 5.12 2.14 -10.97
N ASP A 66 5.74 2.24 -9.80
CA ASP A 66 5.83 1.16 -8.83
C ASP A 66 4.86 1.32 -7.65
N ARG A 67 4.33 2.55 -7.41
CA ARG A 67 3.32 2.85 -6.38
C ARG A 67 2.02 3.34 -7.00
N LEU A 68 0.93 2.95 -6.37
CA LEU A 68 -0.42 3.16 -6.87
C LEU A 68 -1.34 3.64 -5.74
N ALA A 69 -2.04 4.73 -5.98
CA ALA A 69 -3.14 5.18 -5.13
C ALA A 69 -4.40 5.41 -5.97
N PHE A 70 -5.55 5.24 -5.34
CA PHE A 70 -6.84 5.50 -5.95
C PHE A 70 -7.58 6.61 -5.20
N ILE A 71 -8.42 7.33 -5.95
CA ILE A 71 -9.31 8.36 -5.42
C ILE A 71 -10.74 7.97 -5.78
N CYS A 72 -11.62 8.04 -4.81
CA CYS A 72 -13.03 7.70 -4.97
C CYS A 72 -13.75 8.77 -5.80
N GLU A 73 -14.90 8.41 -6.34
CA GLU A 73 -15.79 9.27 -7.12
C GLU A 73 -16.23 10.53 -6.33
N ASP A 74 -16.21 10.47 -5.00
CA ASP A 74 -16.54 11.60 -4.11
C ASP A 74 -15.35 12.52 -3.81
N GLY A 75 -14.19 12.27 -4.45
CA GLY A 75 -12.97 13.04 -4.28
C GLY A 75 -12.13 12.66 -3.05
N LYS A 76 -12.52 11.63 -2.27
CA LYS A 76 -11.72 11.15 -1.13
C LYS A 76 -10.72 10.08 -1.55
N MET A 77 -9.63 9.99 -0.79
CA MET A 77 -8.67 8.90 -0.98
C MET A 77 -9.31 7.52 -0.69
N PHE A 78 -9.10 6.56 -1.57
CA PHE A 78 -9.34 5.15 -1.25
C PHE A 78 -8.38 4.68 -0.14
N GLY A 79 -7.22 5.30 -0.11
CA GLY A 79 -6.12 5.07 0.84
C GLY A 79 -5.04 4.16 0.25
N GLU A 80 -3.80 4.63 0.26
CA GLU A 80 -2.68 3.89 -0.31
C GLU A 80 -2.49 2.50 0.31
N GLU A 81 -2.74 2.38 1.60
CA GLU A 81 -2.72 1.11 2.33
C GLU A 81 -3.77 0.11 1.82
N TYR A 82 -4.91 0.60 1.32
CA TYR A 82 -6.03 -0.22 0.86
C TYR A 82 -5.94 -0.64 -0.61
N THR A 83 -5.04 -0.05 -1.38
CA THR A 83 -4.72 -0.51 -2.73
C THR A 83 -4.36 -1.99 -2.71
N LEU A 84 -3.37 -2.37 -1.90
CA LEU A 84 -2.97 -3.77 -1.75
C LEU A 84 -4.09 -4.65 -1.17
N VAL A 85 -4.86 -4.14 -0.22
CA VAL A 85 -5.97 -4.88 0.41
C VAL A 85 -7.02 -5.27 -0.62
N SER A 86 -7.44 -4.33 -1.47
CA SER A 86 -8.45 -4.58 -2.51
C SER A 86 -7.94 -5.52 -3.60
N VAL A 87 -6.70 -5.35 -4.03
CA VAL A 87 -6.07 -6.24 -5.01
C VAL A 87 -5.93 -7.65 -4.44
N ALA A 88 -5.53 -7.78 -3.17
CA ALA A 88 -5.42 -9.06 -2.50
C ALA A 88 -6.77 -9.76 -2.33
N ASP A 89 -7.85 -9.03 -2.01
CA ASP A 89 -9.21 -9.58 -1.92
C ASP A 89 -9.62 -10.24 -3.25
N TYR A 90 -9.34 -9.56 -4.37
CA TYR A 90 -9.62 -10.10 -5.71
C TYR A 90 -8.78 -11.32 -6.04
N VAL A 91 -7.47 -11.26 -5.82
CA VAL A 91 -6.57 -12.39 -6.09
C VAL A 91 -6.96 -13.59 -5.26
N LEU A 92 -7.18 -13.41 -3.96
CA LEU A 92 -7.52 -14.49 -3.03
C LEU A 92 -8.91 -15.10 -3.32
N SER A 93 -9.85 -14.34 -3.86
CA SER A 93 -11.15 -14.87 -4.29
C SER A 93 -11.05 -15.83 -5.47
N ASN A 94 -10.02 -15.69 -6.31
CA ASN A 94 -9.78 -16.55 -7.47
C ASN A 94 -8.71 -17.61 -7.19
N THR A 95 -7.68 -17.28 -6.40
CA THR A 95 -6.55 -18.15 -6.08
C THR A 95 -6.27 -18.04 -4.58
N PRO A 96 -6.96 -18.84 -3.74
CA PRO A 96 -6.71 -18.84 -2.30
C PRO A 96 -5.24 -19.15 -1.97
N GLY A 97 -4.66 -18.41 -1.03
CA GLY A 97 -3.24 -18.57 -0.70
C GLY A 97 -2.76 -17.63 0.39
N ASN A 98 -1.45 -17.58 0.57
CA ASN A 98 -0.81 -16.74 1.58
C ASN A 98 -0.55 -15.33 1.03
N THR A 99 -0.45 -14.36 1.94
CA THR A 99 -0.06 -12.98 1.61
C THR A 99 1.10 -12.50 2.47
N VAL A 100 1.83 -11.52 1.94
CA VAL A 100 2.93 -10.85 2.65
C VAL A 100 2.81 -9.35 2.48
N SER A 101 3.02 -8.60 3.56
CA SER A 101 3.38 -7.18 3.47
C SER A 101 4.45 -6.80 4.48
N ASN A 102 5.00 -5.60 4.36
CA ASN A 102 5.94 -5.13 5.37
C ASN A 102 5.25 -4.86 6.71
N LEU A 103 6.04 -4.82 7.79
CA LEU A 103 5.55 -4.62 9.17
C LEU A 103 4.78 -3.31 9.38
N SER A 104 5.05 -2.29 8.55
CA SER A 104 4.41 -0.96 8.66
C SER A 104 3.14 -0.84 7.82
N SER A 105 2.51 -1.94 7.43
CA SER A 105 1.27 -1.97 6.65
C SER A 105 0.03 -2.16 7.52
N THR A 106 -1.12 -1.82 6.98
CA THR A 106 -2.43 -1.98 7.63
C THR A 106 -2.73 -3.43 8.00
N ARG A 107 -3.47 -3.62 9.10
CA ARG A 107 -4.01 -4.95 9.48
C ARG A 107 -5.07 -5.46 8.51
N ALA A 108 -5.68 -4.60 7.70
CA ALA A 108 -6.75 -4.99 6.78
C ALA A 108 -6.31 -6.10 5.81
N LEU A 109 -5.04 -6.11 5.37
CA LEU A 109 -4.52 -7.20 4.52
C LEU A 109 -4.56 -8.55 5.25
N ARG A 110 -4.12 -8.58 6.53
CA ARG A 110 -4.19 -9.79 7.35
C ARG A 110 -5.63 -10.28 7.49
N ASP A 111 -6.54 -9.36 7.77
CA ASP A 111 -7.95 -9.71 8.01
C ASP A 111 -8.59 -10.27 6.73
N VAL A 112 -8.34 -9.65 5.56
CA VAL A 112 -8.79 -10.18 4.26
C VAL A 112 -8.17 -11.55 3.99
N THR A 113 -6.87 -11.73 4.24
CA THR A 113 -6.18 -13.02 4.03
C THR A 113 -6.81 -14.13 4.87
N VAL A 114 -7.05 -13.87 6.14
CA VAL A 114 -7.68 -14.85 7.06
C VAL A 114 -9.11 -15.17 6.63
N ASN A 115 -9.88 -14.17 6.18
CA ASN A 115 -11.23 -14.38 5.68
C ASN A 115 -11.28 -15.29 4.44
N HIS A 116 -10.23 -15.29 3.62
CA HIS A 116 -10.06 -16.23 2.50
C HIS A 116 -9.38 -17.56 2.89
N GLY A 117 -9.13 -17.79 4.17
CA GLY A 117 -8.51 -19.03 4.67
C GLY A 117 -7.00 -19.13 4.49
N GLY A 118 -6.35 -18.04 4.07
CA GLY A 118 -4.90 -17.96 3.91
C GLY A 118 -4.16 -17.55 5.18
N VAL A 119 -2.83 -17.56 5.09
CA VAL A 119 -1.92 -17.11 6.16
C VAL A 119 -1.24 -15.80 5.75
N TYR A 120 -1.40 -14.77 6.55
CA TYR A 120 -0.65 -13.53 6.42
C TYR A 120 0.69 -13.63 7.14
N THR A 121 1.77 -13.24 6.46
CA THR A 121 3.12 -13.21 7.05
C THR A 121 3.73 -11.81 6.90
N PRO A 122 4.15 -11.16 7.98
CA PRO A 122 4.85 -9.88 7.89
C PRO A 122 6.32 -10.05 7.47
N ALA A 123 6.86 -9.06 6.75
CA ALA A 123 8.26 -8.94 6.40
C ALA A 123 8.89 -7.67 6.99
N ALA A 124 10.20 -7.60 7.07
CA ALA A 124 10.90 -6.34 7.31
C ALA A 124 10.56 -5.32 6.21
N VAL A 125 10.67 -4.02 6.52
CA VAL A 125 10.40 -2.95 5.56
C VAL A 125 11.43 -2.99 4.42
N GLY A 126 10.93 -2.79 3.20
CA GLY A 126 11.69 -2.79 1.96
C GLY A 126 11.29 -3.93 1.03
N GLU A 127 11.19 -3.62 -0.25
CA GLU A 127 10.70 -4.52 -1.30
C GLU A 127 11.44 -5.87 -1.33
N VAL A 128 12.77 -5.85 -1.21
CA VAL A 128 13.60 -7.07 -1.23
C VAL A 128 13.23 -8.01 -0.07
N ASN A 129 12.92 -7.47 1.11
CA ASN A 129 12.50 -8.26 2.26
C ASN A 129 11.11 -8.87 2.02
N VAL A 130 10.20 -8.08 1.46
CA VAL A 130 8.85 -8.55 1.12
C VAL A 130 8.91 -9.65 0.07
N THR A 131 9.62 -9.44 -1.04
CA THR A 131 9.74 -10.43 -2.12
C THR A 131 10.42 -11.71 -1.68
N THR A 132 11.46 -11.62 -0.84
CA THR A 132 12.10 -12.79 -0.25
C THR A 132 11.12 -13.58 0.59
N LYS A 133 10.39 -12.89 1.49
CA LYS A 133 9.38 -13.53 2.34
C LYS A 133 8.24 -14.14 1.52
N MET A 134 7.80 -13.48 0.44
CA MET A 134 6.78 -14.02 -0.46
C MET A 134 7.21 -15.36 -1.08
N LYS A 135 8.47 -15.46 -1.50
CA LYS A 135 9.03 -16.72 -2.04
C LYS A 135 9.08 -17.81 -0.98
N ASP A 136 9.53 -17.48 0.24
CA ASP A 136 9.65 -18.42 1.35
C ASP A 136 8.31 -19.05 1.74
N VAL A 137 7.22 -18.26 1.74
CA VAL A 137 5.89 -18.71 2.17
C VAL A 137 4.94 -19.02 1.01
N HIS A 138 5.44 -19.00 -0.22
CA HIS A 138 4.65 -19.18 -1.46
C HIS A 138 3.42 -18.27 -1.49
N ALA A 139 3.61 -16.98 -1.19
CA ALA A 139 2.54 -16.00 -1.22
C ALA A 139 2.05 -15.75 -2.64
N VAL A 140 0.73 -15.72 -2.84
CA VAL A 140 0.09 -15.47 -4.14
C VAL A 140 -0.03 -13.99 -4.47
N ILE A 141 0.04 -13.13 -3.45
CA ILE A 141 0.02 -11.66 -3.56
C ILE A 141 0.75 -11.06 -2.37
N GLY A 142 1.38 -9.92 -2.56
CA GLY A 142 2.01 -9.16 -1.48
C GLY A 142 2.30 -7.73 -1.88
N GLY A 143 3.02 -7.01 -1.03
CA GLY A 143 3.39 -5.64 -1.31
C GLY A 143 3.70 -4.80 -0.08
N GLU A 144 3.58 -3.51 -0.23
CA GLU A 144 3.85 -2.54 0.82
C GLU A 144 2.67 -1.58 1.00
N GLY A 145 2.49 -1.06 2.21
CA GLY A 145 1.41 -0.12 2.55
C GLY A 145 1.55 1.28 1.94
N ASN A 146 2.47 1.46 1.01
CA ASN A 146 2.66 2.68 0.21
C ASN A 146 2.03 2.61 -1.18
N GLY A 147 1.16 1.63 -1.43
CA GLY A 147 0.54 1.36 -2.72
C GLY A 147 1.34 0.45 -3.65
N GLY A 148 2.45 -0.12 -3.18
CA GLY A 148 3.27 -1.07 -3.95
C GLY A 148 2.63 -2.47 -3.96
N VAL A 149 2.19 -2.94 -5.13
CA VAL A 149 1.61 -4.27 -5.34
C VAL A 149 2.64 -5.19 -5.98
N ILE A 150 2.80 -6.40 -5.44
CA ILE A 150 3.68 -7.43 -5.98
C ILE A 150 2.85 -8.68 -6.28
N TYR A 151 2.74 -9.05 -7.56
CA TYR A 151 1.97 -10.20 -8.03
C TYR A 151 2.88 -11.23 -8.69
N PRO A 152 3.20 -12.34 -8.01
CA PRO A 152 4.18 -13.32 -8.47
C PRO A 152 3.91 -13.95 -9.84
N GLU A 153 2.65 -14.07 -10.25
CA GLU A 153 2.31 -14.58 -11.59
C GLU A 153 2.79 -13.65 -12.71
N SER A 154 2.98 -12.35 -12.43
CA SER A 154 3.61 -11.40 -13.35
C SER A 154 5.12 -11.38 -13.10
N HIS A 155 5.52 -10.88 -11.93
CA HIS A 155 6.92 -10.84 -11.48
C HIS A 155 7.04 -10.50 -9.99
N TYR A 156 8.25 -10.63 -9.44
CA TYR A 156 8.57 -10.29 -8.05
C TYR A 156 9.13 -8.85 -7.94
N GLY A 157 8.35 -7.88 -8.32
CA GLY A 157 8.64 -6.45 -8.15
C GLY A 157 7.33 -5.70 -7.95
N ARG A 158 7.40 -4.50 -7.35
CA ARG A 158 6.23 -3.63 -7.25
C ARG A 158 5.83 -3.17 -8.65
N ASP A 159 4.54 -3.22 -8.95
CA ASP A 159 4.00 -2.93 -10.28
C ASP A 159 2.62 -2.29 -10.19
N ALA A 160 2.56 -1.00 -10.48
CA ALA A 160 1.29 -0.27 -10.49
C ALA A 160 0.39 -0.69 -11.67
N LEU A 161 0.93 -1.16 -12.80
CA LEU A 161 0.12 -1.58 -13.95
C LEU A 161 -0.68 -2.82 -13.64
N VAL A 162 -0.02 -3.81 -13.03
CA VAL A 162 -0.69 -5.02 -12.53
C VAL A 162 -1.70 -4.65 -11.44
N GLY A 163 -1.31 -3.75 -10.51
CA GLY A 163 -2.20 -3.26 -9.48
C GLY A 163 -3.47 -2.60 -10.04
N ILE A 164 -3.35 -1.77 -11.08
CA ILE A 164 -4.48 -1.14 -11.77
C ILE A 164 -5.39 -2.20 -12.41
N ALA A 165 -4.81 -3.15 -13.15
CA ALA A 165 -5.58 -4.19 -13.83
C ALA A 165 -6.39 -5.04 -12.83
N LEU A 166 -5.75 -5.49 -11.76
CA LEU A 166 -6.39 -6.30 -10.72
C LEU A 166 -7.45 -5.51 -9.93
N PHE A 167 -7.16 -4.24 -9.60
CA PHE A 167 -8.12 -3.38 -8.90
C PHE A 167 -9.38 -3.11 -9.73
N LEU A 168 -9.21 -2.72 -11.00
CA LEU A 168 -10.33 -2.48 -11.91
C LEU A 168 -11.14 -3.76 -12.15
N SER A 169 -10.49 -4.91 -12.22
CA SER A 169 -11.15 -6.21 -12.31
C SER A 169 -11.97 -6.50 -11.06
N ASN A 170 -11.45 -6.20 -9.86
CA ASN A 170 -12.20 -6.33 -8.62
C ASN A 170 -13.44 -5.43 -8.61
N LEU A 171 -13.27 -4.16 -8.96
CA LEU A 171 -14.36 -3.19 -8.99
C LEU A 171 -15.48 -3.61 -9.96
N ALA A 172 -15.09 -4.04 -11.16
CA ALA A 172 -16.04 -4.54 -12.17
C ALA A 172 -16.75 -5.81 -11.70
N HIS A 173 -16.03 -6.74 -11.03
CA HIS A 173 -16.63 -7.96 -10.49
C HIS A 173 -17.63 -7.68 -9.36
N LYS A 174 -17.32 -6.73 -8.47
CA LYS A 174 -18.19 -6.32 -7.36
C LYS A 174 -19.41 -5.52 -7.85
N GLY A 175 -19.31 -4.82 -8.97
CA GLY A 175 -20.40 -4.01 -9.57
C GLY A 175 -20.87 -2.87 -8.67
N CYS A 176 -19.96 -2.26 -7.93
CA CYS A 176 -20.22 -1.16 -7.00
C CYS A 176 -19.32 0.04 -7.30
N SER A 177 -19.58 1.20 -6.70
CA SER A 177 -18.67 2.33 -6.76
C SER A 177 -17.39 2.07 -5.94
N ILE A 178 -16.35 2.86 -6.18
CA ILE A 178 -15.09 2.67 -5.46
C ILE A 178 -15.21 3.04 -3.98
N SER A 179 -16.03 4.03 -3.62
CA SER A 179 -16.31 4.36 -2.21
C SER A 179 -17.09 3.25 -1.50
N GLU A 180 -18.05 2.63 -2.18
CA GLU A 180 -18.77 1.44 -1.67
C GLU A 180 -17.82 0.26 -1.48
N LEU A 181 -16.92 0.01 -2.44
CA LEU A 181 -15.88 -1.01 -2.28
C LEU A 181 -14.99 -0.72 -1.05
N ARG A 182 -14.56 0.54 -0.87
CA ARG A 182 -13.75 0.94 0.29
C ARG A 182 -14.47 0.65 1.62
N ALA A 183 -15.77 0.91 1.67
CA ALA A 183 -16.59 0.69 2.86
C ALA A 183 -16.75 -0.79 3.26
N THR A 184 -16.43 -1.73 2.36
CA THR A 184 -16.48 -3.18 2.67
C THR A 184 -15.28 -3.64 3.51
N TYR A 185 -14.18 -2.88 3.53
CA TYR A 185 -12.97 -3.23 4.27
C TYR A 185 -12.98 -2.66 5.67
N PRO A 186 -12.33 -3.34 6.66
CA PRO A 186 -12.18 -2.80 8.02
C PRO A 186 -11.50 -1.44 8.00
N GLU A 187 -12.01 -0.52 8.81
CA GLU A 187 -11.44 0.81 8.92
C GLU A 187 -10.28 0.83 9.93
N TYR A 188 -9.07 1.02 9.41
CA TYR A 188 -7.86 1.24 10.21
C TYR A 188 -7.25 2.59 9.84
N CYS A 189 -6.79 3.31 10.84
CA CYS A 189 -6.06 4.57 10.68
C CYS A 189 -4.58 4.35 11.03
N ILE A 190 -3.70 4.79 10.15
CA ILE A 190 -2.24 4.74 10.37
C ILE A 190 -1.72 6.17 10.46
N ALA A 191 -0.96 6.45 11.52
CA ALA A 191 -0.18 7.67 11.66
C ALA A 191 1.31 7.33 11.53
N LYS A 192 2.00 7.96 10.58
CA LYS A 192 3.45 7.83 10.38
C LYS A 192 4.13 9.10 10.92
N ASN A 193 4.93 8.94 11.95
CA ASN A 193 5.62 10.05 12.61
C ASN A 193 7.13 9.86 12.54
N ARG A 194 7.85 10.97 12.51
CA ARG A 194 9.30 11.03 12.58
C ARG A 194 9.72 11.59 13.93
N ILE A 195 10.75 11.02 14.53
CA ILE A 195 11.40 11.53 15.73
C ILE A 195 12.85 11.85 15.36
N ASP A 196 13.20 13.14 15.39
CA ASP A 196 14.56 13.57 15.13
C ASP A 196 15.45 13.17 16.33
N LEU A 197 16.56 12.49 16.02
CA LEU A 197 17.46 11.94 17.01
C LEU A 197 18.65 12.89 17.23
N THR A 198 19.12 12.97 18.47
CA THR A 198 20.41 13.60 18.78
C THR A 198 21.55 12.62 18.52
N PRO A 199 22.77 13.08 18.21
CA PRO A 199 23.93 12.20 18.02
C PRO A 199 24.26 11.29 19.21
N SER A 200 23.80 11.65 20.40
CA SER A 200 23.97 10.88 21.64
C SER A 200 22.84 9.88 21.92
N THR A 201 21.82 9.80 21.07
CA THR A 201 20.68 8.90 21.27
C THR A 201 21.03 7.47 20.83
N ASP A 202 21.08 6.56 21.77
CA ASP A 202 21.25 5.12 21.50
C ASP A 202 19.89 4.50 21.21
N VAL A 203 19.52 4.46 19.93
CA VAL A 203 18.24 3.92 19.47
C VAL A 203 18.14 2.43 19.76
N ASP A 204 19.22 1.69 19.58
CA ASP A 204 19.23 0.24 19.76
C ASP A 204 18.96 -0.10 21.24
N ALA A 205 19.56 0.64 22.19
CA ALA A 205 19.27 0.49 23.62
C ALA A 205 17.81 0.86 23.97
N ILE A 206 17.22 1.86 23.27
CA ILE A 206 15.81 2.22 23.46
C ILE A 206 14.91 1.08 22.98
N LEU A 207 15.15 0.52 21.79
CA LEU A 207 14.36 -0.58 21.24
C LEU A 207 14.42 -1.82 22.11
N VAL A 208 15.59 -2.15 22.65
CA VAL A 208 15.75 -3.25 23.63
C VAL A 208 14.87 -3.03 24.87
N LYS A 209 14.90 -1.82 25.45
CA LYS A 209 14.07 -1.49 26.61
C LYS A 209 12.57 -1.58 26.31
N VAL A 210 12.14 -1.10 25.15
CA VAL A 210 10.74 -1.21 24.71
C VAL A 210 10.32 -2.68 24.62
N LYS A 211 11.15 -3.52 24.00
CA LYS A 211 10.92 -4.96 23.90
C LYS A 211 10.81 -5.62 25.28
N GLU A 212 11.70 -5.28 26.23
CA GLU A 212 11.69 -5.82 27.59
C GLU A 212 10.45 -5.38 28.40
N MET A 213 10.02 -4.12 28.23
CA MET A 213 8.84 -3.57 28.93
C MET A 213 7.55 -4.26 28.49
N TYR A 214 7.35 -4.41 27.18
CA TYR A 214 6.11 -4.92 26.62
C TYR A 214 6.11 -6.43 26.36
N GLY A 215 7.28 -7.07 26.27
CA GLY A 215 7.40 -8.51 26.01
C GLY A 215 6.85 -9.42 27.11
N LYS A 216 6.51 -8.86 28.28
CA LYS A 216 5.90 -9.56 29.41
C LYS A 216 4.39 -9.34 29.52
N GLU A 217 3.83 -8.43 28.71
CA GLU A 217 2.40 -8.13 28.73
C GLU A 217 1.62 -9.22 28.01
N LYS A 218 0.57 -9.73 28.67
CA LYS A 218 -0.18 -10.93 28.24
C LYS A 218 -0.84 -10.79 26.87
N ASP A 219 -1.26 -9.55 26.51
CA ASP A 219 -2.05 -9.29 25.31
C ASP A 219 -1.25 -8.51 24.25
N VAL A 220 0.09 -8.56 24.33
CA VAL A 220 1.00 -7.89 23.38
C VAL A 220 1.87 -8.91 22.68
N THR A 221 1.82 -8.92 21.35
CA THR A 221 2.78 -9.67 20.54
C THR A 221 3.91 -8.73 20.12
N VAL A 222 5.14 -9.11 20.40
CA VAL A 222 6.34 -8.36 20.03
C VAL A 222 7.01 -9.02 18.84
N THR A 223 7.25 -8.21 17.77
CA THR A 223 8.00 -8.62 16.59
C THR A 223 9.22 -7.72 16.45
N ASP A 224 10.40 -8.29 16.25
CA ASP A 224 11.69 -7.59 16.22
C ASP A 224 12.53 -7.87 14.95
N ILE A 225 11.88 -8.25 13.85
CA ILE A 225 12.57 -8.51 12.57
C ILE A 225 13.02 -7.22 11.86
N ASP A 226 12.46 -6.05 12.26
CA ASP A 226 12.87 -4.72 11.77
C ASP A 226 12.46 -3.70 12.85
N GLY A 227 13.39 -3.30 13.69
CA GLY A 227 13.09 -2.51 14.88
C GLY A 227 12.25 -3.28 15.89
N VAL A 228 11.23 -2.66 16.48
CA VAL A 228 10.29 -3.30 17.42
C VAL A 228 8.86 -2.94 17.06
N LYS A 229 8.07 -3.93 16.73
CA LYS A 229 6.62 -3.77 16.56
C LYS A 229 5.90 -4.43 17.74
N LEU A 230 4.99 -3.67 18.32
CA LEU A 230 4.10 -4.07 19.39
C LEU A 230 2.68 -4.19 18.85
N ASP A 231 2.16 -5.40 18.77
CA ASP A 231 0.79 -5.69 18.35
C ASP A 231 -0.09 -5.89 19.58
N PHE A 232 -0.98 -4.94 19.84
CA PHE A 232 -2.03 -5.00 20.85
C PHE A 232 -3.34 -5.55 20.22
N PRO A 233 -4.36 -5.92 20.99
CA PRO A 233 -5.61 -6.44 20.43
C PRO A 233 -6.27 -5.55 19.38
N ASN A 234 -6.25 -4.22 19.58
CA ASN A 234 -6.95 -3.25 18.73
C ASN A 234 -6.05 -2.21 18.03
N LYS A 235 -4.75 -2.25 18.25
CA LYS A 235 -3.78 -1.32 17.66
C LYS A 235 -2.40 -1.95 17.54
N TRP A 236 -1.51 -1.28 16.82
CA TRP A 236 -0.08 -1.60 16.84
C TRP A 236 0.76 -0.32 16.86
N VAL A 237 1.99 -0.46 17.31
CA VAL A 237 3.03 0.56 17.26
C VAL A 237 4.28 -0.08 16.68
N HIS A 238 4.89 0.55 15.68
CA HIS A 238 6.15 0.09 15.10
C HIS A 238 7.21 1.19 15.26
N LEU A 239 8.26 0.88 15.98
CA LEU A 239 9.43 1.73 16.21
C LEU A 239 10.62 1.13 15.45
N ARG A 240 11.16 1.90 14.52
CA ARG A 240 12.31 1.46 13.73
C ARG A 240 13.25 2.61 13.41
N LYS A 241 14.51 2.28 13.27
CA LYS A 241 15.54 3.19 12.79
C LYS A 241 15.39 3.37 11.27
N SER A 242 15.56 4.58 10.77
CA SER A 242 15.67 4.76 9.32
C SER A 242 16.99 4.16 8.81
N ASN A 243 16.93 3.51 7.65
CA ASN A 243 18.13 2.98 6.99
C ASN A 243 18.86 4.04 6.15
N THR A 244 18.20 5.18 5.89
CA THR A 244 18.68 6.22 4.97
C THR A 244 18.91 7.57 5.65
N GLU A 245 18.34 7.80 6.81
CA GLU A 245 18.39 9.07 7.53
C GLU A 245 18.65 8.85 9.03
N PRO A 246 19.28 9.81 9.74
CA PRO A 246 19.54 9.70 11.18
C PRO A 246 18.29 9.99 12.02
N ILE A 247 17.29 9.15 11.88
CA ILE A 247 15.96 9.24 12.56
C ILE A 247 15.48 7.88 13.02
#